data_2745b4538e5f4bed2ca57d26f58020bd
#
_entry.id   2745b4538e5f4bed2ca57d26f58020bd
#
_cell.length_a   1.000
_cell.length_b   1.000
_cell.length_c   1.000
_cell.angle_alpha   90.00
_cell.angle_beta   90.00
_cell.angle_gamma   90.00
#
_symmetry.space_group_name_H-M   'P 1'
#
loop_
_entity.id
_entity.type
_entity.pdbx_description
1 polymer ?
#
loop_
_entity_poly.entity_id
_entity_poly.type
_entity_poly.pdbx_seq_one_letter_code
_entity_poly.pdbx_strand_id
1 'polypeptide(L)'
;MIVTNSNLVLADCPQMMEESTMKQSDKITALYCRLSRDDESQGDSNSIVNQKAYLSRYAKEHSFRNTEFFVDDGYTGANFQRPDWQRMMALVEDGKIGTVITKDMSRIGRNYLEVGMYTEITFPQNNVRFIAVNSGVDSANQQDNEFVPFVNIINEYYVRDGSKKVRTSLRIKGESGEHLTTIPPYGYVKDPDNSEHWLVDPEAAQVVKRIFSLCMDGNGPTQIARMLKEDHVLTPTVYQDRQKRKVRCALPENPYNWNGSTVAAILERMEYCGHTVNFKTHRQSYKIKKTIENPPEQWKIFRNTHEAIVDEDTFQRVQELRRNKRRPARTGKSNLFSGVAYCADCGEKMYYCTSRNFEERQDHFVCSTSRKKGKDVC
;
A
#
# COMPACT_ATOMS: atom_id res chain seq x y z
N MET A 1 70.12 -30.96 38.97
CA MET A 1 70.61 -31.60 37.74
C MET A 1 69.62 -31.38 36.60
N ILE A 2 70.16 -30.77 35.66
CA ILE A 2 69.98 -30.67 34.23
C ILE A 2 68.91 -29.68 33.71
N VAL A 3 69.46 -28.63 33.22
CA VAL A 3 69.06 -27.60 32.30
C VAL A 3 68.72 -28.20 30.92
N THR A 4 67.69 -27.74 30.26
CA THR A 4 67.76 -27.55 28.84
C THR A 4 66.94 -26.35 28.40
N ASN A 5 67.61 -25.36 27.85
CA ASN A 5 67.11 -24.29 27.02
C ASN A 5 66.38 -24.82 25.78
N SER A 6 65.29 -24.25 25.42
CA SER A 6 64.85 -24.20 24.00
C SER A 6 64.32 -22.82 23.66
N ASN A 7 65.09 -22.16 22.79
CA ASN A 7 64.77 -20.93 22.13
C ASN A 7 63.42 -21.06 21.37
N LEU A 8 62.44 -20.26 21.69
CA LEU A 8 61.30 -19.98 20.83
C LEU A 8 61.64 -18.73 20.02
N VAL A 9 61.84 -18.94 18.75
CA VAL A 9 61.89 -17.91 17.72
C VAL A 9 60.52 -17.28 17.62
N LEU A 10 60.43 -15.99 17.91
CA LEU A 10 59.24 -15.18 17.60
C LEU A 10 59.16 -15.04 16.08
N ALA A 11 58.19 -15.70 15.49
CA ALA A 11 57.82 -15.52 14.11
C ALA A 11 57.21 -14.11 13.93
N ASP A 12 57.71 -13.39 12.94
CA ASP A 12 57.25 -12.08 12.51
C ASP A 12 55.77 -12.02 12.37
N CYS A 13 55.15 -11.09 13.07
CA CYS A 13 53.75 -10.69 12.89
C CYS A 13 53.66 -9.96 11.53
N PRO A 14 52.74 -10.37 10.59
CA PRO A 14 52.54 -9.61 9.37
C PRO A 14 52.06 -8.22 9.70
N GLN A 15 52.64 -7.24 9.08
CA GLN A 15 52.33 -5.83 9.09
C GLN A 15 50.78 -5.65 8.98
N MET A 16 50.20 -5.07 10.00
CA MET A 16 48.87 -4.50 9.94
C MET A 16 48.85 -3.49 8.81
N MET A 17 48.07 -3.74 7.77
CA MET A 17 47.74 -2.74 6.80
C MET A 17 47.21 -1.52 7.51
N GLU A 18 47.93 -0.41 7.48
CA GLU A 18 47.42 0.91 7.82
C GLU A 18 46.24 1.19 6.83
N GLU A 19 45.01 0.98 7.25
CA GLU A 19 43.87 1.60 6.60
C GLU A 19 44.11 3.10 6.64
N SER A 20 44.42 3.68 5.49
CA SER A 20 44.61 5.12 5.32
C SER A 20 43.28 5.80 5.59
N THR A 21 43.01 6.17 6.84
CA THR A 21 41.85 6.96 7.24
C THR A 21 41.91 8.29 6.49
N MET A 22 41.00 8.48 5.55
CA MET A 22 40.83 9.74 4.82
C MET A 22 40.74 10.89 5.85
N LYS A 23 41.48 11.97 5.62
CA LYS A 23 41.40 13.17 6.44
C LYS A 23 39.95 13.70 6.38
N GLN A 24 39.44 14.21 7.49
CA GLN A 24 38.07 14.75 7.58
C GLN A 24 37.77 15.81 6.50
N SER A 25 38.80 16.57 6.05
CA SER A 25 38.72 17.56 4.98
C SER A 25 38.45 16.98 3.58
N ASP A 26 38.72 15.70 3.37
CA ASP A 26 38.66 15.04 2.06
C ASP A 26 37.37 14.22 1.93
N LYS A 27 36.63 14.05 3.03
CA LYS A 27 35.36 13.34 3.06
C LYS A 27 34.26 14.16 2.40
N ILE A 28 33.25 13.47 1.89
CA ILE A 28 32.07 14.06 1.25
C ILE A 28 31.22 14.78 2.30
N THR A 29 30.75 15.98 1.94
CA THR A 29 29.67 16.68 2.64
C THR A 29 28.35 16.38 1.90
N ALA A 30 27.52 15.52 2.45
CA ALA A 30 26.25 15.11 1.88
C ALA A 30 25.17 16.17 2.13
N LEU A 31 24.58 16.70 1.05
CA LEU A 31 23.45 17.61 1.08
C LEU A 31 22.16 16.84 0.80
N TYR A 32 21.43 16.46 1.86
CA TYR A 32 20.26 15.62 1.73
C TYR A 32 18.97 16.44 1.57
N CYS A 33 18.23 16.16 0.48
CA CYS A 33 16.95 16.77 0.16
C CYS A 33 15.85 15.72 0.04
N ARG A 34 14.67 15.99 0.61
CA ARG A 34 13.50 15.11 0.47
C ARG A 34 12.22 15.94 0.30
N LEU A 35 11.37 15.50 -0.64
CA LEU A 35 10.02 16.01 -0.79
C LEU A 35 9.05 14.83 -0.83
N SER A 36 7.94 14.91 -0.10
CA SER A 36 6.85 13.94 -0.20
C SER A 36 5.72 14.51 -1.05
N ARG A 37 4.91 13.65 -1.66
CA ARG A 37 3.71 14.07 -2.41
C ARG A 37 2.72 14.88 -1.56
N ASP A 38 2.75 14.69 -0.24
CA ASP A 38 1.90 15.42 0.70
C ASP A 38 2.44 16.83 1.00
N ASP A 39 3.74 17.08 0.72
CA ASP A 39 4.39 18.38 0.93
C ASP A 39 4.24 19.33 -0.28
N GLU A 40 3.82 18.82 -1.46
CA GLU A 40 3.60 19.62 -2.67
C GLU A 40 2.50 20.68 -2.52
N SER A 41 1.59 20.50 -1.57
CA SER A 41 0.48 21.44 -1.29
C SER A 41 0.88 22.68 -0.48
N GLN A 42 2.14 22.77 -0.01
CA GLN A 42 2.58 23.85 0.90
C GLN A 42 3.40 24.98 0.24
N GLY A 43 3.37 25.10 -1.08
CA GLY A 43 3.96 26.20 -1.85
C GLY A 43 5.45 26.05 -2.18
N ASP A 44 5.97 26.99 -2.98
CA ASP A 44 7.30 26.96 -3.62
C ASP A 44 8.52 26.81 -2.69
N SER A 45 8.41 27.15 -1.41
CA SER A 45 9.52 27.07 -0.44
C SER A 45 9.97 25.64 -0.10
N ASN A 46 9.16 24.65 -0.41
CA ASN A 46 9.41 23.23 -0.10
C ASN A 46 9.89 22.40 -1.31
N SER A 47 9.97 23.01 -2.48
CA SER A 47 10.45 22.31 -3.67
C SER A 47 11.89 21.82 -3.52
N ILE A 48 12.24 20.72 -4.18
CA ILE A 48 13.62 20.18 -4.21
C ILE A 48 14.61 21.23 -4.72
N VAL A 49 14.22 22.03 -5.71
CA VAL A 49 15.07 23.11 -6.29
C VAL A 49 15.43 24.12 -5.20
N ASN A 50 14.46 24.56 -4.42
CA ASN A 50 14.66 25.52 -3.34
C ASN A 50 15.51 24.93 -2.21
N GLN A 51 15.32 23.64 -1.87
CA GLN A 51 16.16 22.96 -0.88
C GLN A 51 17.61 22.87 -1.35
N LYS A 52 17.85 22.50 -2.61
CA LYS A 52 19.21 22.45 -3.20
C LYS A 52 19.88 23.83 -3.17
N ALA A 53 19.20 24.86 -3.61
CA ALA A 53 19.73 26.24 -3.60
C ALA A 53 20.06 26.69 -2.16
N TYR A 54 19.18 26.41 -1.22
CA TYR A 54 19.36 26.75 0.21
C TYR A 54 20.58 26.04 0.81
N LEU A 55 20.69 24.72 0.64
CA LEU A 55 21.79 23.91 1.18
C LEU A 55 23.13 24.25 0.51
N SER A 56 23.14 24.52 -0.81
CA SER A 56 24.36 24.99 -1.51
C SER A 56 24.86 26.30 -0.95
N ARG A 57 23.96 27.25 -0.68
CA ARG A 57 24.33 28.54 -0.10
C ARG A 57 24.91 28.35 1.29
N TYR A 58 24.23 27.60 2.15
CA TYR A 58 24.69 27.29 3.50
C TYR A 58 26.06 26.61 3.50
N ALA A 59 26.28 25.62 2.64
CA ALA A 59 27.55 24.92 2.52
C ALA A 59 28.70 25.90 2.11
N LYS A 60 28.44 26.80 1.18
CA LYS A 60 29.43 27.85 0.76
C LYS A 60 29.73 28.83 1.90
N GLU A 61 28.72 29.35 2.56
CA GLU A 61 28.85 30.30 3.66
C GLU A 61 29.65 29.73 4.83
N HIS A 62 29.52 28.41 5.10
CA HIS A 62 30.23 27.71 6.16
C HIS A 62 31.48 26.95 5.68
N SER A 63 31.95 27.22 4.46
CA SER A 63 33.20 26.65 3.89
C SER A 63 33.23 25.11 3.81
N PHE A 64 32.07 24.45 3.72
CA PHE A 64 32.02 23.02 3.47
C PHE A 64 32.48 22.71 2.03
N ARG A 65 33.45 21.79 1.93
CA ARG A 65 34.01 21.34 0.65
C ARG A 65 33.48 19.99 0.26
N ASN A 66 33.77 19.56 -0.99
CA ASN A 66 33.39 18.25 -1.53
C ASN A 66 31.89 17.93 -1.30
N THR A 67 31.01 18.83 -1.73
CA THR A 67 29.56 18.70 -1.53
C THR A 67 28.93 17.82 -2.59
N GLU A 68 28.10 16.84 -2.18
CA GLU A 68 27.32 15.96 -3.05
C GLU A 68 25.84 15.96 -2.62
N PHE A 69 24.94 15.99 -3.63
CA PHE A 69 23.50 15.93 -3.38
C PHE A 69 22.97 14.50 -3.34
N PHE A 70 22.11 14.25 -2.34
CA PHE A 70 21.30 13.04 -2.21
C PHE A 70 19.83 13.47 -2.18
N VAL A 71 19.02 12.96 -3.12
CA VAL A 71 17.68 13.52 -3.36
C VAL A 71 16.64 12.42 -3.49
N ASP A 72 15.71 12.37 -2.54
CA ASP A 72 14.56 11.49 -2.56
C ASP A 72 13.28 12.30 -2.82
N ASP A 73 12.91 12.47 -4.11
CA ASP A 73 11.71 13.15 -4.53
C ASP A 73 10.52 12.19 -4.59
N GLY A 74 9.37 12.62 -4.05
CA GLY A 74 8.15 11.80 -3.98
C GLY A 74 8.15 10.74 -2.87
N TYR A 75 9.17 10.68 -2.02
CA TYR A 75 9.29 9.70 -0.94
C TYR A 75 8.78 10.23 0.40
N THR A 76 8.00 9.40 1.11
CA THR A 76 7.48 9.72 2.44
C THR A 76 8.59 9.75 3.50
N GLY A 77 8.43 10.61 4.52
CA GLY A 77 9.29 10.61 5.71
C GLY A 77 8.98 9.51 6.73
N ALA A 78 8.01 8.63 6.45
CA ALA A 78 7.56 7.61 7.40
C ALA A 78 8.44 6.36 7.45
N ASN A 79 9.29 6.14 6.44
CA ASN A 79 10.26 5.03 6.40
C ASN A 79 11.57 5.48 5.76
N PHE A 80 12.60 4.63 5.86
CA PHE A 80 13.94 4.87 5.31
C PHE A 80 14.28 4.02 4.08
N GLN A 81 13.30 3.38 3.46
CA GLN A 81 13.45 2.66 2.19
C GLN A 81 13.42 3.66 1.01
N ARG A 82 14.45 4.49 0.93
CA ARG A 82 14.62 5.55 -0.06
C ARG A 82 15.97 5.36 -0.76
N PRO A 83 16.03 5.39 -2.09
CA PRO A 83 17.23 5.04 -2.83
C PRO A 83 18.45 5.89 -2.48
N ASP A 84 18.31 7.22 -2.47
CA ASP A 84 19.44 8.11 -2.19
C ASP A 84 19.79 8.17 -0.70
N TRP A 85 18.82 7.97 0.19
CA TRP A 85 19.12 7.74 1.60
C TRP A 85 19.99 6.50 1.81
N GLN A 86 19.62 5.38 1.19
CA GLN A 86 20.39 4.13 1.30
C GLN A 86 21.79 4.26 0.68
N ARG A 87 21.90 4.94 -0.48
CA ARG A 87 23.19 5.25 -1.12
C ARG A 87 24.07 6.10 -0.20
N MET A 88 23.50 7.12 0.43
CA MET A 88 24.19 7.97 1.41
C MET A 88 24.66 7.14 2.61
N MET A 89 23.78 6.29 3.16
CA MET A 89 24.13 5.48 4.33
C MET A 89 25.21 4.45 4.05
N ALA A 90 25.24 3.84 2.86
CA ALA A 90 26.34 2.97 2.45
C ALA A 90 27.68 3.72 2.42
N LEU A 91 27.69 4.98 1.93
CA LEU A 91 28.90 5.82 1.96
C LEU A 91 29.28 6.30 3.37
N VAL A 92 28.30 6.42 4.30
CA VAL A 92 28.57 6.67 5.71
C VAL A 92 29.28 5.48 6.33
N GLU A 93 28.78 4.26 6.10
CA GLU A 93 29.36 3.01 6.59
C GLU A 93 30.76 2.76 6.01
N ASP A 94 30.99 3.12 4.74
CA ASP A 94 32.31 3.11 4.09
C ASP A 94 33.27 4.21 4.62
N GLY A 95 32.83 5.08 5.54
CA GLY A 95 33.64 6.17 6.08
C GLY A 95 33.95 7.31 5.11
N LYS A 96 33.27 7.36 3.94
CA LYS A 96 33.49 8.37 2.88
C LYS A 96 32.75 9.69 3.15
N ILE A 97 31.69 9.70 3.97
CA ILE A 97 30.95 10.89 4.34
C ILE A 97 31.47 11.41 5.70
N GLY A 98 31.77 12.71 5.78
CA GLY A 98 32.19 13.38 7.00
C GLY A 98 31.11 14.28 7.60
N THR A 99 30.19 14.79 6.76
CA THR A 99 29.11 15.67 7.22
C THR A 99 27.84 15.39 6.44
N VAL A 100 26.71 15.37 7.13
CA VAL A 100 25.35 15.32 6.52
C VAL A 100 24.63 16.61 6.87
N ILE A 101 24.18 17.37 5.86
CA ILE A 101 23.44 18.61 6.02
C ILE A 101 22.05 18.45 5.42
N THR A 102 21.03 18.86 6.17
CA THR A 102 19.64 18.88 5.71
C THR A 102 18.97 20.20 6.09
N LYS A 103 17.88 20.55 5.38
CA LYS A 103 17.15 21.78 5.67
C LYS A 103 16.58 21.80 7.10
N ASP A 104 15.93 20.72 7.48
CA ASP A 104 15.32 20.51 8.80
C ASP A 104 15.26 19.04 9.16
N MET A 105 15.02 18.71 10.43
CA MET A 105 14.94 17.34 10.95
C MET A 105 13.88 16.48 10.24
N SER A 106 12.78 17.10 9.78
CA SER A 106 11.68 16.40 9.11
C SER A 106 12.08 15.82 7.75
N ARG A 107 13.16 16.35 7.13
CA ARG A 107 13.70 15.83 5.85
C ARG A 107 14.34 14.47 6.07
N ILE A 108 14.99 14.22 7.21
CA ILE A 108 15.49 12.88 7.55
C ILE A 108 14.33 11.92 7.70
N GLY A 109 13.40 12.19 8.60
CA GLY A 109 12.28 11.31 8.85
C GLY A 109 11.27 11.90 9.81
N ARG A 110 10.12 11.21 9.94
CA ARG A 110 9.04 11.54 10.87
C ARG A 110 8.88 10.50 11.97
N ASN A 111 9.68 9.42 11.96
CA ASN A 111 9.70 8.41 13.00
C ASN A 111 10.86 8.70 13.97
N TYR A 112 10.54 9.17 15.17
CA TYR A 112 11.56 9.62 16.14
C TYR A 112 12.54 8.52 16.51
N LEU A 113 12.11 7.25 16.59
CA LEU A 113 12.99 6.12 16.94
C LEU A 113 14.06 5.90 15.85
N GLU A 114 13.65 5.89 14.59
CA GLU A 114 14.57 5.70 13.47
C GLU A 114 15.46 6.92 13.26
N VAL A 115 14.90 8.14 13.35
CA VAL A 115 15.69 9.38 13.28
C VAL A 115 16.71 9.43 14.42
N GLY A 116 16.30 9.13 15.66
CA GLY A 116 17.19 9.06 16.81
C GLY A 116 18.30 8.03 16.64
N MET A 117 17.97 6.84 16.10
CA MET A 117 18.98 5.82 15.80
C MET A 117 20.08 6.35 14.85
N TYR A 118 19.71 7.10 13.81
CA TYR A 118 20.69 7.68 12.90
C TYR A 118 21.46 8.84 13.53
N THR A 119 20.78 9.78 14.18
CA THR A 119 21.41 11.02 14.69
C THR A 119 22.18 10.81 15.98
N GLU A 120 21.77 9.87 16.84
CA GLU A 120 22.36 9.66 18.18
C GLU A 120 23.30 8.45 18.22
N ILE A 121 23.16 7.49 17.28
CA ILE A 121 23.98 6.28 17.27
C ILE A 121 24.81 6.19 15.98
N THR A 122 24.15 6.09 14.80
CA THR A 122 24.83 5.73 13.56
C THR A 122 25.81 6.82 13.10
N PHE A 123 25.40 8.09 13.08
CA PHE A 123 26.30 9.18 12.67
C PHE A 123 27.47 9.38 13.64
N PRO A 124 27.26 9.41 14.97
CA PRO A 124 28.37 9.48 15.91
C PRO A 124 29.35 8.29 15.81
N GLN A 125 28.85 7.05 15.66
CA GLN A 125 29.70 5.86 15.51
C GLN A 125 30.60 5.93 14.28
N ASN A 126 30.15 6.56 13.20
CA ASN A 126 30.91 6.74 11.96
C ASN A 126 31.65 8.07 11.89
N ASN A 127 31.72 8.85 12.99
CA ASN A 127 32.33 10.18 13.04
C ASN A 127 31.76 11.15 11.99
N VAL A 128 30.45 11.10 11.75
CA VAL A 128 29.73 11.97 10.82
C VAL A 128 29.07 13.11 11.59
N ARG A 129 29.41 14.34 11.22
CA ARG A 129 28.73 15.55 11.72
C ARG A 129 27.37 15.69 11.06
N PHE A 130 26.32 15.89 11.86
CA PHE A 130 24.97 16.09 11.36
C PHE A 130 24.49 17.52 11.63
N ILE A 131 23.94 18.18 10.60
CA ILE A 131 23.43 19.55 10.67
C ILE A 131 22.02 19.61 10.08
N ALA A 132 21.04 20.11 10.86
CA ALA A 132 19.70 20.46 10.39
C ALA A 132 19.49 21.97 10.54
N VAL A 133 19.67 22.70 9.44
CA VAL A 133 19.87 24.17 9.44
C VAL A 133 18.72 24.90 10.09
N ASN A 134 17.46 24.68 9.63
CA ASN A 134 16.29 25.40 10.17
C ASN A 134 15.88 24.92 11.56
N SER A 135 16.35 23.73 11.97
CA SER A 135 16.07 23.20 13.29
C SER A 135 17.09 23.66 14.33
N GLY A 136 18.15 24.39 13.92
CA GLY A 136 19.24 24.82 14.79
C GLY A 136 20.04 23.68 15.38
N VAL A 137 20.03 22.48 14.74
CA VAL A 137 20.71 21.28 15.23
C VAL A 137 22.05 21.15 14.53
N ASP A 138 23.12 21.04 15.33
CA ASP A 138 24.49 20.75 14.86
C ASP A 138 25.16 19.79 15.85
N SER A 139 25.46 18.58 15.41
CA SER A 139 26.05 17.55 16.28
C SER A 139 27.45 17.89 16.79
N ALA A 140 28.11 18.89 16.23
CA ALA A 140 29.37 19.41 16.77
C ALA A 140 29.18 20.27 18.03
N ASN A 141 27.98 20.81 18.28
CA ASN A 141 27.64 21.60 19.44
C ASN A 141 26.94 20.72 20.50
N GLN A 142 27.57 20.46 21.62
CA GLN A 142 27.02 19.61 22.70
C GLN A 142 25.68 20.14 23.26
N GLN A 143 25.50 21.46 23.33
CA GLN A 143 24.26 22.09 23.84
C GLN A 143 23.06 21.86 22.93
N ASP A 144 23.27 21.80 21.62
CA ASP A 144 22.20 21.58 20.64
C ASP A 144 21.74 20.10 20.62
N ASN A 145 22.60 19.18 21.00
CA ASN A 145 22.31 17.72 21.00
C ASN A 145 21.28 17.32 22.09
N GLU A 146 21.23 18.04 23.23
CA GLU A 146 20.28 17.71 24.30
C GLU A 146 18.81 17.94 23.90
N PHE A 147 18.55 18.83 22.93
CA PHE A 147 17.20 19.14 22.45
C PHE A 147 16.73 18.28 21.26
N VAL A 148 17.63 17.57 20.59
CA VAL A 148 17.28 16.75 19.40
C VAL A 148 16.20 15.70 19.69
N PRO A 149 16.22 14.95 20.80
CA PRO A 149 15.16 14.01 21.15
C PRO A 149 13.80 14.70 21.31
N PHE A 150 13.75 15.87 21.90
CA PHE A 150 12.50 16.64 22.07
C PHE A 150 11.92 17.11 20.75
N VAL A 151 12.76 17.61 19.82
CA VAL A 151 12.33 18.01 18.47
C VAL A 151 11.77 16.81 17.72
N ASN A 152 12.39 15.65 17.84
CA ASN A 152 11.92 14.42 17.23
C ASN A 152 10.55 13.97 17.78
N ILE A 153 10.39 14.02 19.12
CA ILE A 153 9.12 13.69 19.80
C ILE A 153 8.01 14.66 19.36
N ILE A 154 8.29 15.96 19.30
CA ILE A 154 7.34 16.97 18.86
C ILE A 154 6.90 16.72 17.40
N ASN A 155 7.83 16.44 16.50
CA ASN A 155 7.53 16.14 15.11
C ASN A 155 6.63 14.89 14.96
N GLU A 156 6.89 13.83 15.73
CA GLU A 156 6.03 12.65 15.76
C GLU A 156 4.65 12.97 16.32
N TYR A 157 4.57 13.78 17.37
CA TYR A 157 3.30 14.20 17.95
C TYR A 157 2.42 14.91 16.92
N TYR A 158 2.96 15.87 16.15
CA TYR A 158 2.21 16.56 15.10
C TYR A 158 1.65 15.62 14.05
N VAL A 159 2.46 14.65 13.58
CA VAL A 159 2.00 13.66 12.58
C VAL A 159 0.91 12.76 13.15
N ARG A 160 1.07 12.33 14.41
CA ARG A 160 0.08 11.51 15.13
C ARG A 160 -1.23 12.27 15.35
N ASP A 161 -1.15 13.52 15.80
CA ASP A 161 -2.33 14.37 16.03
C ASP A 161 -3.06 14.66 14.71
N GLY A 162 -2.34 15.04 13.64
CA GLY A 162 -2.90 15.21 12.31
C GLY A 162 -3.62 13.96 11.82
N SER A 163 -2.98 12.80 11.96
CA SER A 163 -3.62 11.52 11.61
C SER A 163 -4.87 11.22 12.43
N LYS A 164 -4.88 11.56 13.74
CA LYS A 164 -6.04 11.42 14.61
C LYS A 164 -7.19 12.33 14.15
N LYS A 165 -6.90 13.59 13.85
CA LYS A 165 -7.88 14.57 13.35
C LYS A 165 -8.53 14.12 12.05
N VAL A 166 -7.73 13.67 11.07
CA VAL A 166 -8.24 13.13 9.79
C VAL A 166 -9.14 11.91 10.01
N ARG A 167 -8.74 10.97 10.88
CA ARG A 167 -9.57 9.79 11.20
C ARG A 167 -10.89 10.18 11.88
N THR A 168 -10.85 11.14 12.79
CA THR A 168 -12.05 11.65 13.47
C THR A 168 -12.99 12.30 12.46
N SER A 169 -12.47 13.16 11.56
CA SER A 169 -13.27 13.76 10.50
C SER A 169 -13.90 12.72 9.56
N LEU A 170 -13.11 11.73 9.10
CA LEU A 170 -13.63 10.63 8.28
C LEU A 170 -14.68 9.80 9.04
N ARG A 171 -14.49 9.60 10.34
CA ARG A 171 -15.47 8.88 11.15
C ARG A 171 -16.79 9.64 11.24
N ILE A 172 -16.76 10.93 11.56
CA ILE A 172 -17.95 11.78 11.62
C ILE A 172 -18.68 11.77 10.28
N LYS A 173 -17.97 12.00 9.17
CA LYS A 173 -18.54 11.95 7.82
C LYS A 173 -19.15 10.60 7.48
N GLY A 174 -18.46 9.51 7.82
CA GLY A 174 -18.96 8.17 7.57
C GLY A 174 -20.16 7.78 8.43
N GLU A 175 -20.25 8.31 9.65
CA GLU A 175 -21.39 8.12 10.55
C GLU A 175 -22.59 8.97 10.16
N SER A 176 -22.39 10.12 9.48
CA SER A 176 -23.49 10.96 8.93
C SER A 176 -24.06 10.45 7.60
N GLY A 177 -23.45 9.42 7.01
CA GLY A 177 -23.92 8.84 5.74
C GLY A 177 -23.27 9.42 4.49
N GLU A 178 -22.34 10.35 4.65
CA GLU A 178 -21.54 10.85 3.52
C GLU A 178 -20.67 9.75 2.91
N HIS A 179 -20.44 9.81 1.60
CA HIS A 179 -19.53 8.89 0.92
C HIS A 179 -18.08 9.15 1.32
N LEU A 180 -17.42 8.16 1.90
CA LEU A 180 -15.99 8.25 2.25
C LEU A 180 -15.06 8.05 1.05
N THR A 181 -15.59 7.59 -0.08
CA THR A 181 -14.79 7.35 -1.30
C THR A 181 -14.66 8.61 -2.12
N THR A 182 -13.42 8.95 -2.49
CA THR A 182 -13.13 10.13 -3.33
C THR A 182 -13.62 9.98 -4.76
N ILE A 183 -13.64 8.75 -5.28
CA ILE A 183 -14.04 8.41 -6.66
C ILE A 183 -15.23 7.47 -6.56
N PRO A 184 -16.37 7.81 -7.20
CA PRO A 184 -17.53 6.91 -7.28
C PRO A 184 -17.19 5.57 -7.94
N PRO A 185 -17.93 4.50 -7.63
CA PRO A 185 -17.84 3.25 -8.38
C PRO A 185 -18.14 3.45 -9.86
N TYR A 186 -17.61 2.57 -10.71
CA TYR A 186 -17.94 2.54 -12.13
C TYR A 186 -19.47 2.40 -12.32
N GLY A 187 -20.07 3.23 -13.13
CA GLY A 187 -21.53 3.36 -13.27
C GLY A 187 -22.11 4.60 -12.60
N TYR A 188 -21.32 5.27 -11.75
CA TYR A 188 -21.71 6.52 -11.09
C TYR A 188 -20.70 7.65 -11.34
N VAL A 189 -21.21 8.88 -11.27
CA VAL A 189 -20.43 10.12 -11.29
C VAL A 189 -20.82 10.97 -10.11
N LYS A 190 -19.95 11.88 -9.72
CA LYS A 190 -20.31 12.91 -8.74
C LYS A 190 -21.21 13.95 -9.38
N ASP A 191 -22.21 14.38 -8.62
CA ASP A 191 -23.03 15.51 -9.00
C ASP A 191 -22.15 16.78 -9.03
N PRO A 192 -22.16 17.56 -10.13
CA PRO A 192 -21.42 18.80 -10.24
C PRO A 192 -21.82 19.85 -9.16
N ASP A 193 -23.10 19.87 -8.80
CA ASP A 193 -23.64 20.85 -7.84
C ASP A 193 -23.48 20.38 -6.38
N ASN A 194 -23.46 19.05 -6.16
CA ASN A 194 -23.27 18.44 -4.83
C ASN A 194 -22.34 17.24 -4.90
N SER A 195 -21.06 17.48 -4.67
CA SER A 195 -20.02 16.44 -4.76
C SER A 195 -20.21 15.25 -3.81
N GLU A 196 -21.11 15.33 -2.85
CA GLU A 196 -21.46 14.26 -1.91
C GLU A 196 -22.56 13.34 -2.45
N HIS A 197 -23.26 13.78 -3.51
CA HIS A 197 -24.27 12.99 -4.19
C HIS A 197 -23.71 12.28 -5.44
N TRP A 198 -24.23 11.09 -5.73
CA TRP A 198 -23.86 10.34 -6.92
C TRP A 198 -25.00 10.27 -7.93
N LEU A 199 -24.70 10.59 -9.17
CA LEU A 199 -25.60 10.45 -10.31
C LEU A 199 -25.25 9.21 -11.11
N VAL A 200 -26.25 8.57 -11.72
CA VAL A 200 -26.02 7.43 -12.63
C VAL A 200 -25.37 7.92 -13.92
N ASP A 201 -24.29 7.26 -14.32
CA ASP A 201 -23.69 7.40 -15.65
C ASP A 201 -24.35 6.41 -16.62
N PRO A 202 -25.19 6.85 -17.56
CA PRO A 202 -26.04 5.94 -18.34
C PRO A 202 -25.26 4.89 -19.13
N GLU A 203 -24.13 5.26 -19.72
CA GLU A 203 -23.30 4.36 -20.53
C GLU A 203 -22.63 3.31 -19.65
N ALA A 204 -21.98 3.73 -18.58
CA ALA A 204 -21.31 2.82 -17.65
C ALA A 204 -22.30 1.96 -16.85
N ALA A 205 -23.48 2.49 -16.52
CA ALA A 205 -24.53 1.76 -15.82
C ALA A 205 -25.10 0.60 -16.67
N GLN A 206 -25.20 0.77 -17.98
CA GLN A 206 -25.61 -0.34 -18.87
C GLN A 206 -24.63 -1.51 -18.80
N VAL A 207 -23.32 -1.21 -18.74
CA VAL A 207 -22.30 -2.26 -18.59
C VAL A 207 -22.44 -2.97 -17.23
N VAL A 208 -22.69 -2.22 -16.16
CA VAL A 208 -22.93 -2.79 -14.82
C VAL A 208 -24.16 -3.70 -14.85
N LYS A 209 -25.31 -3.24 -15.38
CA LYS A 209 -26.54 -4.06 -15.54
C LYS A 209 -26.27 -5.34 -16.32
N ARG A 210 -25.53 -5.24 -17.42
CA ARG A 210 -25.12 -6.39 -18.23
C ARG A 210 -24.26 -7.39 -17.45
N ILE A 211 -23.32 -6.93 -16.62
CA ILE A 211 -22.49 -7.80 -15.78
C ILE A 211 -23.38 -8.59 -14.80
N PHE A 212 -24.36 -7.94 -14.19
CA PHE A 212 -25.32 -8.61 -13.27
C PHE A 212 -26.19 -9.62 -14.01
N SER A 213 -26.72 -9.28 -15.20
CA SER A 213 -27.50 -10.19 -16.06
C SER A 213 -26.70 -11.43 -16.44
N LEU A 214 -25.48 -11.26 -16.95
CA LEU A 214 -24.62 -12.37 -17.33
C LEU A 214 -24.29 -13.28 -16.12
N CYS A 215 -24.19 -12.71 -14.91
CA CYS A 215 -24.02 -13.49 -13.70
C CYS A 215 -25.27 -14.29 -13.34
N MET A 216 -26.47 -13.71 -13.52
CA MET A 216 -27.75 -14.40 -13.37
C MET A 216 -27.89 -15.58 -14.35
N ASP A 217 -27.37 -15.45 -15.57
CA ASP A 217 -27.32 -16.52 -16.58
C ASP A 217 -26.31 -17.63 -16.22
N GLY A 218 -25.65 -17.54 -15.05
CA GLY A 218 -24.72 -18.56 -14.53
C GLY A 218 -23.26 -18.39 -14.94
N ASN A 219 -22.91 -17.28 -15.61
CA ASN A 219 -21.53 -17.02 -15.98
C ASN A 219 -20.69 -16.57 -14.77
N GLY A 220 -19.49 -17.15 -14.65
CA GLY A 220 -18.53 -16.74 -13.62
C GLY A 220 -17.80 -15.44 -13.97
N PRO A 221 -17.21 -14.71 -12.97
CA PRO A 221 -16.57 -13.42 -13.23
C PRO A 221 -15.49 -13.45 -14.32
N THR A 222 -14.74 -14.55 -14.44
CA THR A 222 -13.71 -14.71 -15.49
C THR A 222 -14.33 -14.89 -16.89
N GLN A 223 -15.48 -15.59 -16.97
CA GLN A 223 -16.20 -15.76 -18.23
C GLN A 223 -16.81 -14.42 -18.67
N ILE A 224 -17.45 -13.70 -17.75
CA ILE A 224 -18.00 -12.36 -17.99
C ILE A 224 -16.88 -11.40 -18.48
N ALA A 225 -15.72 -11.41 -17.82
CA ALA A 225 -14.58 -10.59 -18.23
C ALA A 225 -14.13 -10.91 -19.66
N ARG A 226 -14.12 -12.20 -20.05
CA ARG A 226 -13.78 -12.62 -21.40
C ARG A 226 -14.82 -12.10 -22.42
N MET A 227 -16.10 -12.26 -22.12
CA MET A 227 -17.20 -11.78 -23.00
C MET A 227 -17.12 -10.26 -23.20
N LEU A 228 -16.91 -9.48 -22.13
CA LEU A 228 -16.74 -8.03 -22.23
C LEU A 228 -15.51 -7.63 -23.07
N LYS A 229 -14.43 -8.42 -22.99
CA LYS A 229 -13.22 -8.22 -23.79
C LYS A 229 -13.48 -8.52 -25.27
N GLU A 230 -14.17 -9.62 -25.59
CA GLU A 230 -14.55 -10.01 -26.94
C GLU A 230 -15.47 -8.96 -27.58
N ASP A 231 -16.38 -8.38 -26.81
CA ASP A 231 -17.30 -7.32 -27.25
C ASP A 231 -16.68 -5.90 -27.25
N HIS A 232 -15.38 -5.79 -27.04
CA HIS A 232 -14.63 -4.52 -27.04
C HIS A 232 -15.22 -3.47 -26.09
N VAL A 233 -15.71 -3.88 -24.92
CA VAL A 233 -16.18 -2.98 -23.87
C VAL A 233 -14.96 -2.39 -23.14
N LEU A 234 -14.90 -1.05 -23.03
CA LEU A 234 -13.81 -0.37 -22.31
C LEU A 234 -13.78 -0.77 -20.83
N THR A 235 -12.58 -1.02 -20.31
CA THR A 235 -12.41 -1.24 -18.87
C THR A 235 -12.75 0.02 -18.06
N PRO A 236 -13.17 -0.09 -16.80
CA PRO A 236 -13.54 1.06 -15.97
C PRO A 236 -12.47 2.16 -15.93
N THR A 237 -11.19 1.78 -15.86
CA THR A 237 -10.06 2.72 -15.82
C THR A 237 -9.95 3.51 -17.11
N VAL A 238 -9.99 2.84 -18.25
CA VAL A 238 -9.89 3.49 -19.57
C VAL A 238 -11.13 4.34 -19.85
N TYR A 239 -12.31 3.85 -19.48
CA TYR A 239 -13.54 4.61 -19.60
C TYR A 239 -13.48 5.94 -18.81
N GLN A 240 -13.03 5.88 -17.56
CA GLN A 240 -12.87 7.07 -16.72
C GLN A 240 -11.86 8.05 -17.30
N ASP A 241 -10.74 7.56 -17.82
CA ASP A 241 -9.71 8.38 -18.47
C ASP A 241 -10.26 9.07 -19.72
N ARG A 242 -10.99 8.33 -20.59
CA ARG A 242 -11.66 8.90 -21.76
C ARG A 242 -12.62 10.02 -21.40
N GLN A 243 -13.29 9.93 -20.25
CA GLN A 243 -14.16 10.96 -19.70
C GLN A 243 -13.38 12.08 -18.95
N LYS A 244 -12.04 12.10 -19.05
CA LYS A 244 -11.15 13.06 -18.35
C LYS A 244 -11.35 13.07 -16.83
N ARG A 245 -11.76 11.93 -16.26
CA ARG A 245 -11.93 11.75 -14.81
C ARG A 245 -10.62 11.26 -14.18
N LYS A 246 -10.44 11.54 -12.88
CA LYS A 246 -9.25 11.10 -12.16
C LYS A 246 -9.17 9.58 -12.08
N VAL A 247 -8.10 9.00 -12.62
CA VAL A 247 -7.76 7.58 -12.50
C VAL A 247 -6.66 7.37 -11.47
N ARG A 248 -6.69 6.21 -10.79
CA ARG A 248 -5.73 5.88 -9.73
C ARG A 248 -4.57 5.00 -10.20
N CYS A 249 -4.74 4.34 -11.33
CA CYS A 249 -3.80 3.36 -11.86
C CYS A 249 -3.31 3.77 -13.24
N ALA A 250 -2.14 3.26 -13.65
CA ALA A 250 -1.68 3.38 -15.03
C ALA A 250 -2.68 2.72 -15.99
N LEU A 251 -2.80 3.28 -17.18
CA LEU A 251 -3.68 2.75 -18.21
C LEU A 251 -3.13 1.41 -18.73
N PRO A 252 -3.98 0.40 -18.92
CA PRO A 252 -3.56 -0.87 -19.49
C PRO A 252 -3.21 -0.69 -20.99
N GLU A 253 -2.25 -1.44 -21.50
CA GLU A 253 -1.92 -1.47 -22.94
C GLU A 253 -3.12 -1.86 -23.81
N ASN A 254 -3.93 -2.81 -23.37
CA ASN A 254 -5.17 -3.19 -24.03
C ASN A 254 -6.37 -2.60 -23.28
N PRO A 255 -7.10 -1.64 -23.90
CA PRO A 255 -8.21 -0.93 -23.26
C PRO A 255 -9.42 -1.83 -22.92
N TYR A 256 -9.51 -3.01 -23.51
CA TYR A 256 -10.60 -3.97 -23.36
C TYR A 256 -10.23 -5.15 -22.46
N ASN A 257 -9.06 -5.13 -21.82
CA ASN A 257 -8.57 -6.26 -21.04
C ASN A 257 -9.23 -6.33 -19.65
N TRP A 258 -10.51 -6.69 -19.63
CA TRP A 258 -11.22 -6.94 -18.38
C TRP A 258 -10.60 -8.09 -17.58
N ASN A 259 -10.56 -7.91 -16.28
CA ASN A 259 -10.08 -8.92 -15.34
C ASN A 259 -11.26 -9.48 -14.51
N GLY A 260 -11.26 -10.79 -14.27
CA GLY A 260 -12.27 -11.44 -13.44
C GLY A 260 -12.36 -10.86 -12.02
N SER A 261 -11.26 -10.37 -11.46
CA SER A 261 -11.27 -9.67 -10.15
C SER A 261 -12.03 -8.34 -10.18
N THR A 262 -11.93 -7.59 -11.29
CA THR A 262 -12.68 -6.34 -11.48
C THR A 262 -14.18 -6.62 -11.56
N VAL A 263 -14.58 -7.65 -12.33
CA VAL A 263 -15.97 -8.10 -12.42
C VAL A 263 -16.49 -8.57 -11.06
N ALA A 264 -15.68 -9.39 -10.34
CA ALA A 264 -16.04 -9.85 -9.00
C ALA A 264 -16.26 -8.68 -8.03
N ALA A 265 -15.38 -7.68 -8.06
CA ALA A 265 -15.51 -6.49 -7.23
C ALA A 265 -16.77 -5.66 -7.58
N ILE A 266 -17.17 -5.59 -8.85
CA ILE A 266 -18.43 -4.95 -9.27
C ILE A 266 -19.61 -5.73 -8.68
N LEU A 267 -19.67 -7.04 -8.85
CA LEU A 267 -20.74 -7.90 -8.35
C LEU A 267 -20.90 -7.91 -6.82
N GLU A 268 -19.85 -7.55 -6.06
CA GLU A 268 -19.86 -7.51 -4.59
C GLU A 268 -20.32 -6.17 -4.01
N ARG A 269 -20.46 -5.14 -4.83
CA ARG A 269 -20.73 -3.79 -4.34
C ARG A 269 -22.22 -3.55 -4.14
N MET A 270 -22.64 -3.48 -2.87
CA MET A 270 -24.01 -3.13 -2.46
C MET A 270 -24.36 -1.68 -2.85
N GLU A 271 -23.37 -0.84 -3.13
CA GLU A 271 -23.59 0.52 -3.59
C GLU A 271 -24.39 0.60 -4.89
N TYR A 272 -24.38 -0.46 -5.71
CA TYR A 272 -25.23 -0.51 -6.91
C TYR A 272 -26.74 -0.62 -6.62
N CYS A 273 -27.11 -0.99 -5.40
CA CYS A 273 -28.52 -0.95 -4.93
C CYS A 273 -28.92 0.42 -4.39
N GLY A 274 -28.15 1.48 -4.62
CA GLY A 274 -28.45 2.83 -4.14
C GLY A 274 -28.07 3.07 -2.68
N HIS A 275 -27.19 2.26 -2.10
CA HIS A 275 -26.81 2.35 -0.70
C HIS A 275 -25.40 2.88 -0.54
N THR A 276 -25.18 3.71 0.48
CA THR A 276 -23.82 4.09 0.92
C THR A 276 -23.33 3.07 1.95
N VAL A 277 -22.19 2.45 1.72
CA VAL A 277 -21.59 1.48 2.64
C VAL A 277 -20.23 1.98 3.10
N ASN A 278 -20.15 2.41 4.33
CA ASN A 278 -18.96 2.96 4.96
C ASN A 278 -18.28 1.95 5.89
N PHE A 279 -17.02 2.19 6.20
CA PHE A 279 -16.21 1.40 7.14
C PHE A 279 -16.00 -0.07 6.77
N LYS A 280 -16.00 -0.40 5.47
CA LYS A 280 -15.63 -1.75 5.00
C LYS A 280 -14.19 -2.14 5.38
N THR A 281 -13.32 -1.16 5.48
CA THR A 281 -11.90 -1.35 5.82
C THR A 281 -11.41 -0.27 6.76
N HIS A 282 -10.33 -0.59 7.51
CA HIS A 282 -9.61 0.39 8.31
C HIS A 282 -8.09 0.20 8.16
N ARG A 283 -7.33 1.23 8.53
CA ARG A 283 -5.86 1.13 8.67
C ARG A 283 -5.51 1.01 10.13
N GLN A 284 -4.63 0.08 10.46
CA GLN A 284 -4.22 -0.21 11.84
C GLN A 284 -3.58 1.00 12.52
N SER A 285 -2.66 1.69 11.83
CA SER A 285 -2.03 2.90 12.33
C SER A 285 -1.57 3.81 11.20
N TYR A 286 -1.12 5.03 11.52
CA TYR A 286 -0.50 5.92 10.54
C TYR A 286 0.88 5.42 10.07
N LYS A 287 1.58 4.66 10.91
CA LYS A 287 2.88 4.04 10.59
C LYS A 287 2.71 2.79 9.72
N ILE A 288 1.68 1.99 9.97
CA ILE A 288 1.40 0.73 9.27
C ILE A 288 0.29 0.97 8.26
N LYS A 289 0.64 1.08 6.98
CA LYS A 289 -0.31 1.35 5.89
C LYS A 289 -1.16 0.14 5.50
N LYS A 290 -1.04 -1.00 6.20
CA LYS A 290 -1.82 -2.20 5.93
C LYS A 290 -3.30 -1.91 6.12
N THR A 291 -4.09 -2.18 5.08
CA THR A 291 -5.55 -2.13 5.12
C THR A 291 -6.08 -3.45 5.66
N ILE A 292 -6.97 -3.39 6.62
CA ILE A 292 -7.64 -4.53 7.25
C ILE A 292 -9.12 -4.44 6.93
N GLU A 293 -9.73 -5.55 6.51
CA GLU A 293 -11.17 -5.65 6.28
C GLU A 293 -11.91 -5.73 7.60
N ASN A 294 -12.98 -4.95 7.72
CA ASN A 294 -13.90 -5.02 8.85
C ASN A 294 -14.95 -6.09 8.61
N PRO A 295 -15.36 -6.83 9.63
CA PRO A 295 -16.49 -7.74 9.51
C PRO A 295 -17.77 -6.96 9.17
N PRO A 296 -18.74 -7.58 8.44
CA PRO A 296 -19.94 -6.90 7.96
C PRO A 296 -20.78 -6.21 9.05
N GLU A 297 -20.71 -6.70 10.29
CA GLU A 297 -21.43 -6.14 11.44
C GLU A 297 -20.92 -4.74 11.82
N GLN A 298 -19.69 -4.40 11.43
CA GLN A 298 -19.09 -3.08 11.68
C GLN A 298 -19.34 -2.09 10.54
N TRP A 299 -19.90 -2.55 9.42
CA TRP A 299 -20.22 -1.67 8.30
C TRP A 299 -21.38 -0.77 8.66
N LYS A 300 -21.33 0.48 8.22
CA LYS A 300 -22.45 1.42 8.31
C LYS A 300 -23.10 1.52 6.93
N ILE A 301 -24.35 1.04 6.86
CA ILE A 301 -25.11 1.00 5.62
C ILE A 301 -26.23 2.04 5.72
N PHE A 302 -26.21 3.00 4.80
CA PHE A 302 -27.26 4.00 4.63
C PHE A 302 -28.02 3.68 3.34
N ARG A 303 -29.31 3.44 3.49
CA ARG A 303 -30.14 2.98 2.36
C ARG A 303 -30.65 4.16 1.55
N ASN A 304 -30.81 3.95 0.22
CA ASN A 304 -31.43 4.88 -0.71
C ASN A 304 -30.81 6.29 -0.69
N THR A 305 -29.48 6.35 -0.68
CA THR A 305 -28.72 7.60 -0.69
C THR A 305 -28.49 8.15 -2.11
N HIS A 306 -28.66 7.30 -3.13
CA HIS A 306 -28.52 7.63 -4.54
C HIS A 306 -29.35 6.67 -5.39
N GLU A 307 -29.51 6.97 -6.68
CA GLU A 307 -30.28 6.13 -7.61
C GLU A 307 -29.64 4.75 -7.78
N ALA A 308 -30.45 3.69 -7.69
CA ALA A 308 -29.99 2.32 -7.85
C ALA A 308 -29.80 1.97 -9.33
N ILE A 309 -28.67 1.33 -9.67
CA ILE A 309 -28.42 0.73 -10.98
C ILE A 309 -29.01 -0.67 -11.07
N VAL A 310 -29.00 -1.40 -9.96
CA VAL A 310 -29.47 -2.79 -9.83
C VAL A 310 -30.43 -2.87 -8.66
N ASP A 311 -31.54 -3.58 -8.82
CA ASP A 311 -32.49 -3.83 -7.71
C ASP A 311 -31.90 -4.79 -6.67
N GLU A 312 -32.42 -4.70 -5.46
CA GLU A 312 -31.90 -5.46 -4.30
C GLU A 312 -32.11 -6.97 -4.46
N ASP A 313 -33.22 -7.39 -5.12
CA ASP A 313 -33.52 -8.80 -5.36
C ASP A 313 -32.51 -9.42 -6.34
N THR A 314 -32.21 -8.73 -7.43
CA THR A 314 -31.17 -9.16 -8.39
C THR A 314 -29.81 -9.23 -7.72
N PHE A 315 -29.46 -8.25 -6.90
CA PHE A 315 -28.21 -8.26 -6.15
C PHE A 315 -28.11 -9.46 -5.22
N GLN A 316 -29.14 -9.73 -4.42
CA GLN A 316 -29.15 -10.85 -3.48
C GLN A 316 -29.06 -12.20 -4.20
N ARG A 317 -29.80 -12.41 -5.29
CA ARG A 317 -29.72 -13.62 -6.12
C ARG A 317 -28.31 -13.83 -6.67
N VAL A 318 -27.66 -12.76 -7.14
CA VAL A 318 -26.27 -12.84 -7.61
C VAL A 318 -25.34 -13.24 -6.47
N GLN A 319 -25.51 -12.72 -5.24
CA GLN A 319 -24.70 -13.16 -4.09
C GLN A 319 -24.91 -14.64 -3.77
N GLU A 320 -26.13 -15.14 -3.81
CA GLU A 320 -26.45 -16.56 -3.60
C GLU A 320 -25.82 -17.45 -4.67
N LEU A 321 -25.94 -17.10 -5.97
CA LEU A 321 -25.31 -17.82 -7.06
C LEU A 321 -23.78 -17.87 -6.89
N ARG A 322 -23.17 -16.78 -6.45
CA ARG A 322 -21.72 -16.69 -6.22
C ARG A 322 -21.24 -17.47 -5.01
N ARG A 323 -22.03 -17.56 -3.95
CA ARG A 323 -21.76 -18.43 -2.78
C ARG A 323 -21.80 -19.92 -3.19
N ASN A 324 -22.73 -20.26 -4.10
CA ASN A 324 -22.93 -21.62 -4.59
C ASN A 324 -22.07 -21.95 -5.81
N LYS A 325 -20.80 -21.50 -5.85
CA LYS A 325 -19.89 -21.71 -6.97
C LYS A 325 -19.85 -23.17 -7.41
N ARG A 326 -20.34 -23.43 -8.62
CA ARG A 326 -20.10 -24.68 -9.31
C ARG A 326 -18.67 -24.64 -9.90
N ARG A 327 -17.79 -25.52 -9.46
CA ARG A 327 -16.55 -25.76 -10.21
C ARG A 327 -16.92 -26.66 -11.39
N PRO A 328 -16.72 -26.23 -12.65
CA PRO A 328 -16.89 -27.13 -13.78
C PRO A 328 -15.95 -28.32 -13.57
N ALA A 329 -16.47 -29.54 -13.73
CA ALA A 329 -15.64 -30.73 -13.71
C ALA A 329 -14.64 -30.65 -14.88
N ARG A 330 -13.38 -31.07 -14.66
CA ARG A 330 -12.34 -31.14 -15.72
C ARG A 330 -12.79 -31.97 -16.92
N THR A 331 -13.79 -32.81 -16.74
CA THR A 331 -14.38 -33.71 -17.72
C THR A 331 -15.41 -33.04 -18.62
N GLY A 332 -15.87 -31.82 -18.33
CA GLY A 332 -17.01 -31.18 -19.00
C GLY A 332 -18.37 -31.74 -18.59
N LYS A 333 -18.42 -32.85 -17.83
CA LYS A 333 -19.67 -33.43 -17.31
C LYS A 333 -20.21 -32.52 -16.20
N SER A 334 -21.47 -32.12 -16.27
CA SER A 334 -22.18 -31.39 -15.23
C SER A 334 -23.35 -32.23 -14.68
N ASN A 335 -23.64 -32.08 -13.39
CA ASN A 335 -24.80 -32.69 -12.77
C ASN A 335 -25.70 -31.57 -12.24
N LEU A 336 -27.03 -31.75 -12.37
CA LEU A 336 -28.06 -30.79 -11.94
C LEU A 336 -27.95 -30.41 -10.46
N PHE A 337 -27.54 -31.36 -9.63
CA PHE A 337 -27.42 -31.16 -8.18
C PHE A 337 -26.04 -30.62 -7.75
N SER A 338 -25.13 -30.37 -8.69
CA SER A 338 -23.83 -29.78 -8.39
C SER A 338 -23.98 -28.38 -7.80
N GLY A 339 -23.51 -28.17 -6.57
CA GLY A 339 -23.55 -26.91 -5.85
C GLY A 339 -24.82 -26.65 -5.03
N VAL A 340 -25.83 -27.54 -5.14
CA VAL A 340 -27.09 -27.47 -4.34
C VAL A 340 -27.29 -28.67 -3.43
N ALA A 341 -26.47 -29.74 -3.57
CA ALA A 341 -26.50 -30.90 -2.69
C ALA A 341 -25.66 -30.66 -1.43
N TYR A 342 -26.22 -30.94 -0.29
CA TYR A 342 -25.58 -30.87 1.03
C TYR A 342 -25.62 -32.22 1.74
N CYS A 343 -24.64 -32.50 2.56
CA CYS A 343 -24.58 -33.69 3.38
C CYS A 343 -25.64 -33.65 4.48
N ALA A 344 -26.44 -34.70 4.62
CA ALA A 344 -27.47 -34.75 5.66
C ALA A 344 -26.89 -34.81 7.07
N ASP A 345 -25.67 -35.40 7.22
CA ASP A 345 -25.06 -35.60 8.53
C ASP A 345 -24.37 -34.33 9.07
N CYS A 346 -23.60 -33.62 8.22
CA CYS A 346 -22.79 -32.49 8.68
C CYS A 346 -23.20 -31.13 8.08
N GLY A 347 -24.19 -31.09 7.19
CA GLY A 347 -24.68 -29.84 6.57
C GLY A 347 -23.74 -29.23 5.52
N GLU A 348 -22.57 -29.83 5.29
CA GLU A 348 -21.58 -29.28 4.36
C GLU A 348 -21.88 -29.68 2.90
N LYS A 349 -21.41 -28.87 1.96
CA LYS A 349 -21.61 -29.10 0.51
C LYS A 349 -21.04 -30.41 0.06
N MET A 350 -21.76 -31.08 -0.85
CA MET A 350 -21.28 -32.25 -1.54
C MET A 350 -20.65 -31.87 -2.89
N TYR A 351 -19.56 -32.57 -3.24
CA TYR A 351 -18.86 -32.41 -4.51
C TYR A 351 -19.19 -33.56 -5.46
N TYR A 352 -19.59 -33.21 -6.68
CA TYR A 352 -19.75 -34.17 -7.75
C TYR A 352 -18.39 -34.64 -8.22
N CYS A 353 -18.14 -35.93 -8.07
CA CYS A 353 -16.93 -36.64 -8.48
C CYS A 353 -17.19 -37.36 -9.78
N THR A 354 -16.45 -36.98 -10.80
CA THR A 354 -16.51 -37.61 -12.14
C THR A 354 -15.11 -37.69 -12.74
N SER A 355 -14.88 -38.63 -13.62
CA SER A 355 -13.64 -38.78 -14.41
C SER A 355 -13.97 -39.07 -15.87
N ARG A 356 -13.01 -38.84 -16.78
CA ARG A 356 -13.16 -39.21 -18.19
C ARG A 356 -13.31 -40.74 -18.38
N ASN A 357 -12.74 -41.50 -17.47
CA ASN A 357 -12.75 -42.97 -17.49
C ASN A 357 -13.90 -43.54 -16.66
N PHE A 358 -14.77 -42.72 -16.07
CA PHE A 358 -15.92 -43.18 -15.32
C PHE A 358 -17.08 -43.45 -16.26
N GLU A 359 -17.72 -44.62 -16.10
CA GLU A 359 -19.09 -44.85 -16.60
C GLU A 359 -20.06 -43.96 -15.82
N GLU A 360 -21.20 -43.60 -16.39
CA GLU A 360 -22.18 -42.70 -15.74
C GLU A 360 -22.61 -43.19 -14.34
N ARG A 361 -22.70 -44.50 -14.15
CA ARG A 361 -23.03 -45.15 -12.85
C ARG A 361 -21.95 -44.96 -11.77
N GLN A 362 -20.73 -44.59 -12.16
CA GLN A 362 -19.60 -44.39 -11.24
C GLN A 362 -19.51 -42.92 -10.77
N ASP A 363 -20.22 -42.04 -11.44
CA ASP A 363 -20.29 -40.66 -11.04
C ASP A 363 -21.09 -40.54 -9.70
N HIS A 364 -20.53 -39.86 -8.72
CA HIS A 364 -21.13 -39.82 -7.37
C HIS A 364 -20.84 -38.50 -6.68
N PHE A 365 -21.57 -38.26 -5.59
CA PHE A 365 -21.36 -37.11 -4.70
C PHE A 365 -20.57 -37.52 -3.47
N VAL A 366 -19.60 -36.67 -3.06
CA VAL A 366 -18.79 -36.88 -1.85
C VAL A 366 -18.93 -35.65 -0.94
N CYS A 367 -19.16 -35.89 0.34
CA CYS A 367 -19.18 -34.82 1.34
C CYS A 367 -17.82 -34.12 1.43
N SER A 368 -17.83 -32.77 1.53
CA SER A 368 -16.60 -31.98 1.64
C SER A 368 -15.84 -32.27 2.93
N THR A 369 -16.54 -32.54 4.03
CA THR A 369 -15.95 -32.90 5.33
C THR A 369 -15.29 -34.26 5.28
N SER A 370 -15.99 -35.25 4.78
CA SER A 370 -15.45 -36.63 4.60
C SER A 370 -14.21 -36.61 3.71
N ARG A 371 -14.21 -35.85 2.62
CA ARG A 371 -13.07 -35.72 1.71
C ARG A 371 -11.84 -35.04 2.32
N LYS A 372 -12.05 -34.07 3.22
CA LYS A 372 -10.96 -33.26 3.84
C LYS A 372 -10.44 -33.87 5.14
N LYS A 373 -11.33 -34.43 5.95
CA LYS A 373 -11.04 -34.86 7.33
C LYS A 373 -11.12 -36.36 7.53
N GLY A 374 -11.55 -37.13 6.52
CA GLY A 374 -11.71 -38.58 6.58
C GLY A 374 -13.14 -39.05 6.83
N LYS A 375 -13.40 -40.32 6.54
CA LYS A 375 -14.73 -40.95 6.69
C LYS A 375 -15.16 -41.10 8.14
N ASP A 376 -14.22 -41.04 9.08
CA ASP A 376 -14.51 -41.16 10.51
C ASP A 376 -15.17 -39.89 11.10
N VAL A 377 -15.14 -38.78 10.36
CA VAL A 377 -15.70 -37.53 10.80
C VAL A 377 -17.08 -37.24 10.18
N CYS A 378 -17.33 -37.83 9.02
CA CYS A 378 -18.62 -37.71 8.33
C CYS A 378 -18.82 -38.85 7.31
#